data_ce8d44c33080c1a3436a7b77dfdabad7
#
_entry.id   ce8d44c33080c1a3436a7b77dfdabad7
#
_cell.length_a   1.000
_cell.length_b   1.000
_cell.length_c   1.000
_cell.angle_alpha   90.00
_cell.angle_beta   90.00
_cell.angle_gamma   90.00
#
_symmetry.space_group_name_H-M   'P 1'
#
loop_
_entity.id
_entity.type
_entity.pdbx_description
1 polymer ?
#
loop_
_entity_poly.entity_id
_entity_poly.type
_entity_poly.pdbx_seq_one_letter_code
_entity_poly.pdbx_strand_id
1 'polypeptide(L)'
;MELRSLRYFLAVAREENITKAAQALNITQPPLSRQIMDLEEEFGRQLIIRGKRRVTLTQDGMFLRKRATELLALADKTAAEMKENGAEIAGDVYLGVGETDAIRVLAEICRDMKEAYPGIRYRIFTGDGDAVQERLDKGLVDIGLIFGSVNQAKYNSISLPFHGSWGVLVPADCPLAEKMTVSPRDLRSEEHTSELQSLAY
;
A
#
# COMPACT_ATOMS: atom_id res chain seq x y z
N MET A 1 22.90 -4.13 -8.85
CA MET A 1 21.91 -3.29 -8.11
C MET A 1 21.98 -3.61 -6.63
N GLU A 2 22.28 -2.63 -5.79
CA GLU A 2 22.37 -2.78 -4.34
C GLU A 2 21.13 -2.16 -3.67
N LEU A 3 20.70 -2.73 -2.53
CA LEU A 3 19.57 -2.18 -1.77
C LEU A 3 19.83 -0.74 -1.29
N ARG A 4 21.10 -0.40 -1.03
CA ARG A 4 21.51 0.97 -0.67
C ARG A 4 21.21 1.96 -1.80
N SER A 5 21.54 1.63 -3.04
CA SER A 5 21.26 2.47 -4.22
C SER A 5 19.76 2.71 -4.40
N LEU A 6 18.93 1.68 -4.15
CA LEU A 6 17.48 1.82 -4.15
C LEU A 6 16.97 2.75 -3.04
N ARG A 7 17.53 2.66 -1.81
CA ARG A 7 17.17 3.59 -0.71
C ARG A 7 17.53 5.02 -1.08
N TYR A 8 18.68 5.24 -1.70
CA TYR A 8 19.12 6.55 -2.15
C TYR A 8 18.22 7.11 -3.23
N PHE A 9 17.87 6.27 -4.22
CA PHE A 9 16.94 6.65 -5.27
C PHE A 9 15.56 7.04 -4.71
N LEU A 10 15.01 6.26 -3.78
CA LEU A 10 13.72 6.58 -3.15
C LEU A 10 13.77 7.87 -2.33
N ALA A 11 14.88 8.16 -1.67
CA ALA A 11 15.04 9.42 -0.95
C ALA A 11 15.04 10.61 -1.93
N VAL A 12 15.73 10.51 -3.07
CA VAL A 12 15.72 11.56 -4.12
C VAL A 12 14.32 11.71 -4.71
N ALA A 13 13.62 10.61 -4.95
CA ALA A 13 12.25 10.61 -5.49
C ALA A 13 11.23 11.26 -4.53
N ARG A 14 11.43 11.09 -3.21
CA ARG A 14 10.57 11.66 -2.17
C ARG A 14 10.81 13.15 -1.97
N GLU A 15 12.08 13.55 -1.89
CA GLU A 15 12.47 14.93 -1.62
C GLU A 15 12.41 15.83 -2.87
N GLU A 16 12.30 15.24 -4.06
CA GLU A 16 12.36 15.92 -5.36
C GLU A 16 13.58 16.89 -5.48
N ASN A 17 14.60 16.64 -4.67
CA ASN A 17 15.79 17.48 -4.55
C ASN A 17 16.97 16.67 -4.00
N ILE A 18 18.07 16.59 -4.77
CA ILE A 18 19.23 15.77 -4.41
C ILE A 18 19.90 16.29 -3.11
N THR A 19 19.97 17.61 -2.89
CA THR A 19 20.58 18.18 -1.70
C THR A 19 19.77 17.88 -0.45
N LYS A 20 18.44 18.04 -0.51
CA LYS A 20 17.55 17.69 0.59
C LYS A 20 17.58 16.19 0.88
N ALA A 21 17.58 15.35 -0.15
CA ALA A 21 17.70 13.91 0.01
C ALA A 21 19.03 13.52 0.67
N ALA A 22 20.14 14.15 0.30
CA ALA A 22 21.43 13.92 0.94
C ALA A 22 21.41 14.31 2.43
N GLN A 23 20.80 15.44 2.78
CA GLN A 23 20.60 15.86 4.17
C GLN A 23 19.74 14.84 4.95
N ALA A 24 18.62 14.40 4.39
CA ALA A 24 17.75 13.40 5.00
C ALA A 24 18.46 12.04 5.23
N LEU A 25 19.44 11.72 4.40
CA LEU A 25 20.27 10.51 4.50
C LEU A 25 21.54 10.71 5.35
N ASN A 26 21.78 11.91 5.88
CA ASN A 26 23.01 12.28 6.63
C ASN A 26 24.30 12.02 5.82
N ILE A 27 24.27 12.32 4.52
CA ILE A 27 25.43 12.26 3.62
C ILE A 27 25.60 13.55 2.86
N THR A 28 26.75 13.71 2.19
CA THR A 28 26.96 14.84 1.28
C THR A 28 26.34 14.60 -0.10
N GLN A 29 26.01 15.65 -0.83
CA GLN A 29 25.35 15.58 -2.13
C GLN A 29 26.17 14.86 -3.22
N PRO A 30 27.53 15.02 -3.34
CA PRO A 30 28.28 14.40 -4.41
C PRO A 30 28.19 12.86 -4.45
N PRO A 31 28.38 12.10 -3.33
CA PRO A 31 28.23 10.66 -3.34
C PRO A 31 26.81 10.21 -3.68
N LEU A 32 25.76 10.92 -3.22
CA LEU A 32 24.40 10.60 -3.58
C LEU A 32 24.16 10.76 -5.09
N SER A 33 24.62 11.88 -5.64
CA SER A 33 24.48 12.15 -7.09
C SER A 33 25.18 11.08 -7.92
N ARG A 34 26.36 10.63 -7.48
CA ARG A 34 27.13 9.58 -8.16
C ARG A 34 26.40 8.24 -8.10
N GLN A 35 25.87 7.85 -6.96
CA GLN A 35 25.09 6.61 -6.81
C GLN A 35 23.84 6.58 -7.69
N ILE A 36 23.18 7.71 -7.90
CA ILE A 36 22.06 7.78 -8.85
C ILE A 36 22.56 7.61 -10.28
N MET A 37 23.68 8.24 -10.66
CA MET A 37 24.27 8.08 -12.00
C MET A 37 24.71 6.63 -12.24
N ASP A 38 25.37 6.01 -11.27
CA ASP A 38 25.82 4.61 -11.35
C ASP A 38 24.59 3.67 -11.54
N LEU A 39 23.47 3.96 -10.87
CA LEU A 39 22.22 3.20 -11.00
C LEU A 39 21.58 3.39 -12.39
N GLU A 40 21.60 4.62 -12.93
CA GLU A 40 21.14 4.92 -14.29
C GLU A 40 22.00 4.23 -15.35
N GLU A 41 23.31 4.20 -15.16
CA GLU A 41 24.27 3.51 -16.03
C GLU A 41 24.05 1.99 -15.99
N GLU A 42 23.91 1.38 -14.79
CA GLU A 42 23.65 -0.04 -14.61
C GLU A 42 22.40 -0.51 -15.37
N PHE A 43 21.32 0.30 -15.36
CA PHE A 43 20.07 -0.02 -16.07
C PHE A 43 20.09 0.42 -17.55
N GLY A 44 21.05 1.25 -17.96
CA GLY A 44 21.05 1.88 -19.27
C GLY A 44 19.83 2.79 -19.49
N ARG A 45 19.27 3.35 -18.43
CA ARG A 45 18.04 4.15 -18.43
C ARG A 45 18.17 5.37 -17.55
N GLN A 46 17.68 6.49 -18.04
CA GLN A 46 17.56 7.69 -17.22
C GLN A 46 16.35 7.54 -16.29
N LEU A 47 16.57 7.69 -14.99
CA LEU A 47 15.55 7.52 -13.95
C LEU A 47 15.02 8.86 -13.44
N ILE A 48 15.87 9.90 -13.49
CA ILE A 48 15.53 11.25 -13.02
C ILE A 48 15.83 12.32 -14.08
N ILE A 49 14.98 13.33 -14.11
CA ILE A 49 15.19 14.56 -14.87
C ILE A 49 15.63 15.64 -13.90
N ARG A 50 16.84 16.19 -14.10
CA ARG A 50 17.43 17.22 -13.26
C ARG A 50 16.99 18.60 -13.75
N GLY A 51 15.96 19.17 -13.12
CA GLY A 51 15.52 20.55 -13.40
C GLY A 51 16.29 21.58 -12.56
N LYS A 52 16.13 22.87 -12.90
CA LYS A 52 16.82 23.98 -12.18
C LYS A 52 16.38 24.12 -10.71
N ARG A 53 15.15 23.73 -10.38
CA ARG A 53 14.58 23.88 -9.01
C ARG A 53 14.22 22.57 -8.35
N ARG A 54 13.87 21.54 -9.14
CA ARG A 54 13.46 20.24 -8.63
C ARG A 54 13.91 19.11 -9.56
N VAL A 55 13.97 17.92 -9.00
CA VAL A 55 14.13 16.65 -9.70
C VAL A 55 12.75 16.06 -9.94
N THR A 56 12.51 15.52 -11.12
CA THR A 56 11.31 14.76 -11.44
C THR A 56 11.70 13.36 -11.91
N LEU A 57 10.82 12.40 -11.73
CA LEU A 57 11.04 11.04 -12.21
C LEU A 57 10.68 10.94 -13.70
N THR A 58 11.45 10.14 -14.44
CA THR A 58 11.06 9.65 -15.76
C THR A 58 9.99 8.55 -15.61
N GLN A 59 9.45 8.04 -16.72
CA GLN A 59 8.56 6.89 -16.70
C GLN A 59 9.27 5.65 -16.13
N ASP A 60 10.52 5.39 -16.52
CA ASP A 60 11.36 4.32 -15.95
C ASP A 60 11.65 4.57 -14.46
N GLY A 61 11.85 5.82 -14.05
CA GLY A 61 12.01 6.20 -12.65
C GLY A 61 10.74 5.96 -11.82
N MET A 62 9.55 6.25 -12.37
CA MET A 62 8.28 5.92 -11.70
C MET A 62 8.10 4.41 -11.54
N PHE A 63 8.42 3.64 -12.57
CA PHE A 63 8.41 2.19 -12.51
C PHE A 63 9.39 1.68 -11.43
N LEU A 64 10.65 2.16 -11.45
CA LEU A 64 11.63 1.75 -10.46
C LEU A 64 11.21 2.15 -9.04
N ARG A 65 10.59 3.32 -8.84
CA ARG A 65 10.08 3.75 -7.52
C ARG A 65 9.10 2.72 -6.94
N LYS A 66 8.13 2.25 -7.74
CA LYS A 66 7.20 1.20 -7.30
C LYS A 66 7.96 -0.06 -6.90
N ARG A 67 8.84 -0.57 -7.77
CA ARG A 67 9.58 -1.83 -7.54
C ARG A 67 10.59 -1.72 -6.40
N ALA A 68 11.31 -0.61 -6.29
CA ALA A 68 12.25 -0.38 -5.21
C ALA A 68 11.57 -0.33 -3.84
N THR A 69 10.38 0.27 -3.77
CA THR A 69 9.58 0.28 -2.54
C THR A 69 9.20 -1.14 -2.12
N GLU A 70 8.75 -1.96 -3.06
CA GLU A 70 8.38 -3.36 -2.81
C GLU A 70 9.59 -4.20 -2.36
N LEU A 71 10.71 -4.09 -3.08
CA LEU A 71 11.93 -4.82 -2.78
C LEU A 71 12.50 -4.47 -1.40
N LEU A 72 12.53 -3.18 -1.05
CA LEU A 72 13.03 -2.75 0.24
C LEU A 72 12.09 -3.16 1.38
N ALA A 73 10.78 -3.10 1.17
CA ALA A 73 9.81 -3.56 2.16
C ALA A 73 9.98 -5.07 2.44
N LEU A 74 10.15 -5.89 1.38
CA LEU A 74 10.39 -7.32 1.54
C LEU A 74 11.73 -7.61 2.22
N ALA A 75 12.79 -6.88 1.84
CA ALA A 75 14.11 -7.04 2.47
C ALA A 75 14.09 -6.65 3.96
N ASP A 76 13.39 -5.57 4.32
CA ASP A 76 13.26 -5.13 5.71
C ASP A 76 12.43 -6.11 6.53
N LYS A 77 11.34 -6.66 5.96
CA LYS A 77 10.53 -7.72 6.55
C LYS A 77 11.36 -8.97 6.81
N THR A 78 12.07 -9.47 5.80
CA THR A 78 12.96 -10.64 5.93
C THR A 78 14.00 -10.43 7.02
N ALA A 79 14.63 -9.25 7.06
CA ALA A 79 15.62 -8.93 8.09
C ALA A 79 15.01 -8.85 9.50
N ALA A 80 13.76 -8.44 9.63
CA ALA A 80 13.04 -8.47 10.90
C ALA A 80 12.74 -9.89 11.35
N GLU A 81 12.18 -10.73 10.48
CA GLU A 81 11.86 -12.13 10.74
C GLU A 81 13.09 -12.93 11.17
N MET A 82 14.25 -12.71 10.55
CA MET A 82 15.51 -13.37 10.89
C MET A 82 16.09 -12.95 12.26
N LYS A 83 15.63 -11.82 12.82
CA LYS A 83 16.06 -11.34 14.14
C LYS A 83 15.18 -11.83 15.29
N GLU A 84 14.03 -12.40 14.97
CA GLU A 84 13.10 -12.91 15.98
C GLU A 84 13.67 -14.21 16.58
N ASN A 85 14.12 -14.11 17.83
CA ASN A 85 14.52 -15.27 18.64
C ASN A 85 13.24 -15.87 19.27
N GLY A 86 12.83 -17.04 18.82
CA GLY A 86 11.55 -17.72 19.07
C GLY A 86 11.17 -18.06 20.54
N ALA A 87 11.57 -17.27 21.53
CA ALA A 87 11.22 -17.45 22.93
C ALA A 87 9.93 -16.71 23.37
N GLU A 88 9.58 -15.65 22.67
CA GLU A 88 8.34 -14.87 22.92
C GLU A 88 7.60 -14.65 21.60
N ILE A 89 6.26 -14.72 21.64
CA ILE A 89 5.44 -14.36 20.48
C ILE A 89 5.50 -12.84 20.30
N ALA A 90 6.35 -12.41 19.39
CA ALA A 90 6.63 -11.02 19.08
C ALA A 90 6.89 -10.88 17.58
N GLY A 91 6.83 -9.64 17.06
CA GLY A 91 7.19 -9.36 15.67
C GLY A 91 6.18 -8.46 14.97
N ASP A 92 6.41 -8.24 13.67
CA ASP A 92 5.56 -7.43 12.82
C ASP A 92 4.58 -8.32 12.03
N VAL A 93 3.30 -8.03 12.12
CA VAL A 93 2.25 -8.65 11.30
C VAL A 93 1.77 -7.62 10.28
N TYR A 94 1.88 -7.96 9.00
CA TYR A 94 1.52 -7.07 7.89
C TYR A 94 0.10 -7.38 7.41
N LEU A 95 -0.80 -6.41 7.58
CA LEU A 95 -2.21 -6.52 7.24
C LEU A 95 -2.52 -5.68 6.01
N GLY A 96 -3.18 -6.26 5.01
CA GLY A 96 -3.78 -5.55 3.89
C GLY A 96 -5.28 -5.44 4.10
N VAL A 97 -5.84 -4.24 4.08
CA VAL A 97 -7.26 -4.03 4.35
C VAL A 97 -7.91 -3.17 3.29
N GLY A 98 -9.12 -3.56 2.87
CA GLY A 98 -10.00 -2.71 2.09
C GLY A 98 -10.72 -1.69 2.98
N GLU A 99 -11.23 -0.63 2.37
CA GLU A 99 -12.04 0.37 3.06
C GLU A 99 -13.45 -0.16 3.29
N THR A 100 -13.64 -0.97 4.34
CA THR A 100 -14.92 -1.57 4.72
C THR A 100 -15.09 -1.55 6.24
N ASP A 101 -16.33 -1.57 6.73
CA ASP A 101 -16.62 -1.69 8.18
C ASP A 101 -16.10 -3.00 8.79
N ALA A 102 -15.83 -4.01 7.99
CA ALA A 102 -15.22 -5.26 8.45
C ALA A 102 -13.85 -5.04 9.11
N ILE A 103 -13.19 -3.89 8.88
CA ILE A 103 -11.97 -3.49 9.59
C ILE A 103 -12.18 -3.41 11.11
N ARG A 104 -13.40 -3.16 11.59
CA ARG A 104 -13.71 -3.11 13.03
C ARG A 104 -13.49 -4.48 13.68
N VAL A 105 -13.94 -5.55 13.01
CA VAL A 105 -13.72 -6.92 13.49
C VAL A 105 -12.24 -7.23 13.57
N LEU A 106 -11.48 -6.85 12.53
CA LEU A 106 -10.03 -7.04 12.52
C LEU A 106 -9.35 -6.22 13.63
N ALA A 107 -9.79 -4.98 13.86
CA ALA A 107 -9.23 -4.13 14.91
C ALA A 107 -9.48 -4.70 16.32
N GLU A 108 -10.65 -5.29 16.57
CA GLU A 108 -10.93 -5.99 17.83
C GLU A 108 -10.01 -7.19 18.04
N ILE A 109 -9.85 -8.03 17.02
CA ILE A 109 -8.93 -9.17 17.06
C ILE A 109 -7.49 -8.69 17.31
N CYS A 110 -7.04 -7.63 16.60
CA CYS A 110 -5.71 -7.06 16.79
C CYS A 110 -5.50 -6.54 18.22
N ARG A 111 -6.51 -5.91 18.81
CA ARG A 111 -6.49 -5.44 20.21
C ARG A 111 -6.33 -6.61 21.17
N ASP A 112 -7.18 -7.62 21.06
CA ASP A 112 -7.18 -8.79 21.96
C ASP A 112 -5.85 -9.56 21.84
N MET A 113 -5.35 -9.73 20.61
CA MET A 113 -4.03 -10.32 20.38
C MET A 113 -2.89 -9.47 20.95
N LYS A 114 -3.00 -8.14 20.88
CA LYS A 114 -2.01 -7.23 21.45
C LYS A 114 -1.98 -7.26 22.98
N GLU A 115 -3.13 -7.46 23.62
CA GLU A 115 -3.23 -7.67 25.08
C GLU A 115 -2.60 -9.00 25.50
N ALA A 116 -2.85 -10.08 24.74
CA ALA A 116 -2.28 -11.40 25.04
C ALA A 116 -0.77 -11.48 24.70
N TYR A 117 -0.34 -10.78 23.64
CA TYR A 117 1.03 -10.81 23.11
C TYR A 117 1.56 -9.39 22.85
N PRO A 118 2.03 -8.66 23.88
CA PRO A 118 2.46 -7.27 23.75
C PRO A 118 3.61 -7.01 22.76
N GLY A 119 4.38 -8.06 22.43
CA GLY A 119 5.48 -8.01 21.46
C GLY A 119 5.00 -7.89 20.00
N ILE A 120 3.73 -8.20 19.69
CA ILE A 120 3.21 -8.10 18.31
C ILE A 120 3.01 -6.63 17.91
N ARG A 121 3.43 -6.29 16.69
CA ARG A 121 3.21 -4.99 16.05
C ARG A 121 2.47 -5.17 14.74
N TYR A 122 1.43 -4.37 14.51
CA TYR A 122 0.66 -4.41 13.27
C TYR A 122 1.12 -3.33 12.30
N ARG A 123 1.35 -3.73 11.04
CA ARG A 123 1.64 -2.86 9.91
C ARG A 123 0.48 -2.92 8.95
N ILE A 124 -0.27 -1.84 8.83
CA ILE A 124 -1.50 -1.83 8.04
C ILE A 124 -1.25 -1.14 6.70
N PHE A 125 -1.58 -1.82 5.62
CA PHE A 125 -1.70 -1.29 4.28
C PHE A 125 -3.18 -1.17 3.92
N THR A 126 -3.60 -0.01 3.43
CA THR A 126 -4.97 0.24 2.95
C THR A 126 -4.97 0.32 1.44
N GLY A 127 -5.92 -0.35 0.79
CA GLY A 127 -6.09 -0.37 -0.66
C GLY A 127 -7.34 -1.12 -1.06
N ASP A 128 -7.64 -1.12 -2.36
CA ASP A 128 -8.71 -1.97 -2.89
C ASP A 128 -8.34 -3.47 -2.85
N GLY A 129 -9.30 -4.33 -3.17
CA GLY A 129 -9.10 -5.79 -3.13
C GLY A 129 -7.95 -6.27 -4.01
N ASP A 130 -7.80 -5.69 -5.19
CA ASP A 130 -6.74 -6.05 -6.14
C ASP A 130 -5.36 -5.64 -5.63
N ALA A 131 -5.23 -4.45 -5.05
CA ALA A 131 -3.98 -3.97 -4.46
C ALA A 131 -3.57 -4.80 -3.23
N VAL A 132 -4.53 -5.21 -2.40
CA VAL A 132 -4.28 -6.10 -1.26
C VAL A 132 -3.84 -7.48 -1.76
N GLN A 133 -4.50 -8.03 -2.78
CA GLN A 133 -4.16 -9.33 -3.37
C GLN A 133 -2.78 -9.30 -4.03
N GLU A 134 -2.45 -8.23 -4.79
CA GLU A 134 -1.11 -8.06 -5.37
C GLU A 134 -0.01 -8.08 -4.28
N ARG A 135 -0.28 -7.48 -3.12
CA ARG A 135 0.67 -7.47 -2.00
C ARG A 135 0.80 -8.82 -1.29
N LEU A 136 -0.30 -9.55 -1.13
CA LEU A 136 -0.27 -10.93 -0.65
C LEU A 136 0.60 -11.81 -1.57
N ASP A 137 0.42 -11.69 -2.89
CA ASP A 137 1.18 -12.43 -3.89
C ASP A 137 2.69 -12.15 -3.84
N LYS A 138 3.06 -10.93 -3.43
CA LYS A 138 4.45 -10.50 -3.28
C LYS A 138 5.04 -10.76 -1.90
N GLY A 139 4.28 -11.34 -0.97
CA GLY A 139 4.72 -11.55 0.41
C GLY A 139 4.91 -10.26 1.22
N LEU A 140 4.35 -9.14 0.76
CA LEU A 140 4.42 -7.83 1.44
C LEU A 140 3.34 -7.67 2.52
N VAL A 141 2.36 -8.55 2.53
CA VAL A 141 1.26 -8.63 3.48
C VAL A 141 1.08 -10.09 3.88
N ASP A 142 0.82 -10.36 5.16
CA ASP A 142 0.63 -11.71 5.69
C ASP A 142 -0.84 -12.10 5.65
N ILE A 143 -1.72 -11.14 5.93
CA ILE A 143 -3.18 -11.34 5.99
C ILE A 143 -3.85 -10.23 5.20
N GLY A 144 -4.77 -10.59 4.30
CA GLY A 144 -5.59 -9.67 3.54
C GLY A 144 -7.06 -9.75 3.94
N LEU A 145 -7.67 -8.60 4.26
CA LEU A 145 -9.10 -8.46 4.39
C LEU A 145 -9.66 -7.96 3.06
N ILE A 146 -10.32 -8.85 2.33
CA ILE A 146 -10.78 -8.59 0.96
C ILE A 146 -12.30 -8.77 0.91
N PHE A 147 -12.99 -7.85 0.24
CA PHE A 147 -14.40 -7.96 -0.04
C PHE A 147 -14.62 -8.66 -1.38
N GLY A 148 -15.39 -9.74 -1.40
CA GLY A 148 -15.68 -10.53 -2.59
C GLY A 148 -15.09 -11.94 -2.56
N SER A 149 -15.00 -12.58 -3.73
CA SER A 149 -14.48 -13.93 -3.87
C SER A 149 -12.96 -13.94 -4.03
N VAL A 150 -12.29 -14.82 -3.31
CA VAL A 150 -10.85 -15.06 -3.48
C VAL A 150 -10.61 -16.43 -4.09
N ASN A 151 -9.49 -16.60 -4.79
CA ASN A 151 -9.08 -17.88 -5.34
C ASN A 151 -8.63 -18.84 -4.21
N GLN A 152 -9.53 -19.73 -3.77
CA GLN A 152 -9.26 -20.70 -2.71
C GLN A 152 -8.16 -21.72 -3.05
N ALA A 153 -7.81 -21.89 -4.32
CA ALA A 153 -6.68 -22.74 -4.70
C ALA A 153 -5.33 -22.07 -4.39
N LYS A 154 -5.32 -20.74 -4.23
CA LYS A 154 -4.10 -19.94 -4.01
C LYS A 154 -3.94 -19.48 -2.56
N TYR A 155 -5.04 -19.27 -1.85
CA TYR A 155 -5.04 -18.71 -0.50
C TYR A 155 -5.85 -19.58 0.46
N ASN A 156 -5.38 -19.64 1.70
CA ASN A 156 -6.22 -20.07 2.80
C ASN A 156 -7.14 -18.91 3.16
N SER A 157 -8.45 -19.12 3.16
CA SER A 157 -9.42 -18.06 3.45
C SER A 157 -10.43 -18.47 4.51
N ILE A 158 -10.83 -17.52 5.33
CA ILE A 158 -11.93 -17.62 6.29
C ILE A 158 -12.96 -16.55 5.93
N SER A 159 -14.23 -16.93 5.86
CA SER A 159 -15.31 -15.95 5.70
C SER A 159 -15.64 -15.33 7.04
N LEU A 160 -15.62 -14.00 7.11
CA LEU A 160 -16.13 -13.29 8.29
C LEU A 160 -17.65 -13.20 8.21
N PRO A 161 -18.38 -13.32 9.35
CA PRO A 161 -19.83 -13.15 9.42
C PRO A 161 -20.19 -11.67 9.37
N PHE A 162 -19.84 -11.01 8.27
CA PHE A 162 -20.05 -9.60 8.05
C PHE A 162 -20.89 -9.38 6.80
N HIS A 163 -21.93 -8.56 6.94
CA HIS A 163 -22.79 -8.14 5.84
C HIS A 163 -22.66 -6.63 5.65
N GLY A 164 -21.95 -6.21 4.59
CA GLY A 164 -21.88 -4.81 4.19
C GLY A 164 -23.11 -4.41 3.38
N SER A 165 -23.51 -3.16 3.49
CA SER A 165 -24.52 -2.55 2.62
C SER A 165 -23.85 -1.75 1.51
N TRP A 166 -24.34 -1.90 0.29
CA TRP A 166 -23.94 -1.05 -0.82
C TRP A 166 -24.82 0.19 -0.83
N GLY A 167 -24.22 1.33 -1.08
CA GLY A 167 -24.92 2.59 -1.26
C GLY A 167 -24.51 3.29 -2.54
N VAL A 168 -25.28 4.31 -2.92
CA VAL A 168 -24.98 5.20 -4.04
C VAL A 168 -24.71 6.58 -3.49
N LEU A 169 -23.57 7.15 -3.83
CA LEU A 169 -23.28 8.55 -3.53
C LEU A 169 -23.77 9.41 -4.68
N VAL A 170 -24.66 10.32 -4.39
CA VAL A 170 -25.23 11.24 -5.38
C VAL A 170 -25.22 12.67 -4.85
N PRO A 171 -25.23 13.70 -5.72
CA PRO A 171 -25.44 15.09 -5.30
C PRO A 171 -26.75 15.26 -4.52
N ALA A 172 -26.78 16.19 -3.57
CA ALA A 172 -27.94 16.38 -2.69
C ALA A 172 -29.22 16.81 -3.44
N ASP A 173 -29.08 17.38 -4.61
CA ASP A 173 -30.18 17.81 -5.50
C ASP A 173 -30.61 16.68 -6.48
N CYS A 174 -29.97 15.51 -6.42
CA CYS A 174 -30.37 14.39 -7.25
C CYS A 174 -31.64 13.72 -6.72
N PRO A 175 -32.63 13.38 -7.58
CA PRO A 175 -33.87 12.70 -7.17
C PRO A 175 -33.62 11.35 -6.40
N LEU A 176 -32.47 10.73 -6.60
CA LEU A 176 -32.09 9.52 -5.86
C LEU A 176 -31.72 9.80 -4.42
N ALA A 177 -31.34 11.06 -4.06
CA ALA A 177 -31.01 11.44 -2.69
C ALA A 177 -32.22 11.40 -1.74
N GLU A 178 -33.45 11.49 -2.27
CA GLU A 178 -34.68 11.39 -1.49
C GLU A 178 -35.09 9.96 -1.16
N LYS A 179 -34.43 8.96 -1.82
CA LYS A 179 -34.76 7.54 -1.61
C LYS A 179 -33.96 6.96 -0.46
N MET A 180 -34.64 6.31 0.47
CA MET A 180 -33.98 5.55 1.55
C MET A 180 -33.27 4.29 1.04
N THR A 181 -33.73 3.71 -0.07
CA THR A 181 -33.13 2.54 -0.71
C THR A 181 -33.18 2.71 -2.22
N VAL A 182 -32.09 2.29 -2.89
CA VAL A 182 -31.94 2.38 -4.33
C VAL A 182 -31.81 0.96 -4.90
N SER A 183 -32.62 0.67 -5.92
CA SER A 183 -32.53 -0.61 -6.63
C SER A 183 -31.65 -0.49 -7.89
N PRO A 184 -31.11 -1.60 -8.43
CA PRO A 184 -30.36 -1.56 -9.67
C PRO A 184 -31.15 -0.97 -10.88
N ARG A 185 -32.48 -0.99 -10.80
CA ARG A 185 -33.35 -0.37 -11.84
C ARG A 185 -33.31 1.14 -11.79
N ASP A 186 -33.17 1.72 -10.60
CA ASP A 186 -33.09 3.17 -10.41
C ASP A 186 -31.78 3.75 -10.97
N LEU A 187 -30.75 2.90 -11.13
CA LEU A 187 -29.43 3.28 -11.65
C LEU A 187 -29.32 3.16 -13.20
N ARG A 188 -30.39 2.75 -13.88
CA ARG A 188 -30.37 2.53 -15.33
C ARG A 188 -30.62 3.78 -16.17
N SER A 189 -30.82 4.94 -15.61
CA SER A 189 -30.98 6.17 -16.41
C SER A 189 -29.63 6.59 -16.98
N GLU A 190 -29.56 6.88 -18.27
CA GLU A 190 -28.33 7.24 -19.00
C GLU A 190 -27.69 8.57 -18.51
N GLU A 191 -28.36 9.30 -17.63
CA GLU A 191 -27.94 10.61 -17.11
C GLU A 191 -27.10 10.53 -15.83
N HIS A 192 -26.94 9.34 -15.22
CA HIS A 192 -26.21 9.20 -13.95
C HIS A 192 -24.94 8.37 -14.13
N THR A 193 -23.84 9.01 -14.52
CA THR A 193 -22.48 8.50 -14.29
C THR A 193 -22.14 8.69 -12.81
N SER A 194 -22.61 7.78 -11.95
CA SER A 194 -22.24 7.76 -10.54
C SER A 194 -21.20 6.66 -10.32
N GLU A 195 -20.09 7.01 -9.68
CA GLU A 195 -19.17 6.01 -9.15
C GLU A 195 -19.88 5.25 -8.04
N LEU A 196 -19.96 3.92 -8.18
CA LEU A 196 -20.42 3.03 -7.12
C LEU A 196 -19.30 2.93 -6.08
N GLN A 197 -19.48 3.57 -4.95
CA GLN A 197 -18.59 3.43 -3.80
C GLN A 197 -19.29 2.62 -2.71
N SER A 198 -18.55 1.71 -2.07
CA SER A 198 -19.04 1.07 -0.86
C SER A 198 -19.05 2.10 0.27
N LEU A 199 -20.22 2.55 0.68
CA LEU A 199 -20.39 3.36 1.88
C LEU A 199 -20.56 2.40 3.05
N ALA A 200 -19.50 2.24 3.81
CA ALA A 200 -19.55 1.58 5.10
C ALA A 200 -20.00 2.59 6.16
N TYR A 201 -21.19 2.40 6.73
CA TYR A 201 -21.66 3.05 7.95
C TYR A 201 -21.72 2.05 9.09
#